data_fda27c08dd766674558faab49dc23cb4
#
_entry.id   fda27c08dd766674558faab49dc23cb4
#
_cell.length_a   1.000
_cell.length_b   1.000
_cell.length_c   1.000
_cell.angle_alpha   90.00
_cell.angle_beta   90.00
_cell.angle_gamma   90.00
#
_symmetry.space_group_name_H-M   'P 1'
#
loop_
_entity.id
_entity.type
_entity.pdbx_description
1 polymer ?
#
loop_
_entity_poly.entity_id
_entity_poly.type
_entity_poly.pdbx_seq_one_letter_code
_entity_poly.pdbx_strand_id
1 'polypeptide(L)'
;HNVKKYTAERDAVAVPWATQGYYLSERPLFTADPLFHAGCYYVQEASSMFVEQVVKQYVSEPVRALDLCAAPGGKSTHLLSALPQGSMLVSNEPMPLRAQILAENVTKWGNPASVVTKNLPADFASFKDFFDFILVDAPCSGEGMFRKEPKAVEQWSVSNVEMCAERQKEI
;
A
#
# COMPACT_ATOMS: atom_id res chain seq x y z
N HIS A 1 0.06 -14.88 3.77
CA HIS A 1 -0.64 -16.05 3.18
C HIS A 1 -0.31 -16.27 1.70
N ASN A 2 -0.28 -15.24 0.88
CA ASN A 2 -0.08 -15.39 -0.57
C ASN A 2 1.38 -15.52 -0.96
N VAL A 3 2.29 -15.11 -0.13
CA VAL A 3 3.73 -15.23 -0.36
C VAL A 3 4.20 -16.68 -0.45
N LYS A 4 3.55 -17.60 0.22
CA LYS A 4 3.83 -19.05 0.09
C LYS A 4 3.37 -19.63 -1.26
N LYS A 5 2.61 -18.88 -2.05
CA LYS A 5 2.08 -19.32 -3.34
C LYS A 5 2.96 -18.94 -4.53
N TYR A 6 3.87 -18.01 -4.34
CA TYR A 6 4.79 -17.56 -5.38
C TYR A 6 6.22 -17.92 -5.00
N THR A 7 6.90 -18.65 -5.86
CA THR A 7 8.35 -18.83 -5.77
C THR A 7 8.97 -17.82 -6.73
N ALA A 8 9.76 -16.90 -6.19
CA ALA A 8 10.49 -15.95 -7.03
C ALA A 8 11.31 -16.68 -8.11
N GLU A 9 11.35 -16.12 -9.30
CA GLU A 9 12.21 -16.63 -10.37
C GLU A 9 13.66 -16.73 -9.88
N ARG A 10 14.42 -17.68 -10.43
CA ARG A 10 15.80 -17.98 -9.98
C ARG A 10 16.73 -16.78 -9.98
N ASP A 11 16.45 -15.77 -10.84
CA ASP A 11 17.27 -14.57 -11.03
C ASP A 11 16.72 -13.34 -10.31
N ALA A 12 15.69 -13.49 -9.47
CA ALA A 12 15.12 -12.39 -8.72
C ALA A 12 16.05 -11.95 -7.59
N VAL A 13 16.36 -10.66 -7.53
CA VAL A 13 17.21 -10.07 -6.48
C VAL A 13 16.33 -9.61 -5.33
N ALA A 14 16.66 -10.06 -4.12
CA ALA A 14 15.91 -9.65 -2.93
C ALA A 14 16.00 -8.13 -2.68
N VAL A 15 14.88 -7.53 -2.28
CA VAL A 15 14.85 -6.15 -1.79
C VAL A 15 15.41 -6.13 -0.36
N PRO A 16 16.51 -5.41 -0.07
CA PRO A 16 17.21 -5.52 1.21
C PRO A 16 16.39 -5.17 2.45
N TRP A 17 15.35 -4.37 2.28
CA TRP A 17 14.50 -3.88 3.37
C TRP A 17 13.11 -4.54 3.42
N ALA A 18 12.86 -5.56 2.61
CA ALA A 18 11.59 -6.28 2.59
C ALA A 18 11.81 -7.78 2.59
N THR A 19 11.22 -8.49 3.55
CA THR A 19 11.41 -9.94 3.71
C THR A 19 10.93 -10.73 2.49
N GLN A 20 9.94 -10.22 1.77
CA GLN A 20 9.27 -10.88 0.67
C GLN A 20 9.19 -9.99 -0.58
N GLY A 21 10.11 -9.03 -0.67
CA GLY A 21 10.26 -8.15 -1.82
C GLY A 21 11.37 -8.64 -2.75
N TYR A 22 11.12 -8.56 -4.06
CA TYR A 22 12.09 -8.94 -5.07
C TYR A 22 12.12 -7.94 -6.21
N TYR A 23 13.31 -7.63 -6.70
CA TYR A 23 13.49 -6.96 -7.98
C TYR A 23 13.40 -7.98 -9.09
N LEU A 24 12.69 -7.66 -10.14
CA LEU A 24 12.68 -8.45 -11.38
C LEU A 24 13.63 -7.79 -12.38
N SER A 25 14.38 -8.61 -13.13
CA SER A 25 15.32 -8.15 -14.18
C SER A 25 14.60 -7.41 -15.31
N GLU A 26 13.39 -7.87 -15.62
CA GLU A 26 12.51 -7.28 -16.64
C GLU A 26 11.11 -7.06 -16.07
N ARG A 27 10.38 -6.13 -16.68
CA ARG A 27 8.97 -5.92 -16.34
C ARG A 27 8.10 -6.90 -17.15
N PRO A 28 7.58 -7.96 -16.53
CA PRO A 28 6.72 -8.91 -17.24
C PRO A 28 5.37 -8.28 -17.59
N LEU A 29 4.67 -8.88 -18.54
CA LEU A 29 3.26 -8.56 -18.80
C LEU A 29 2.37 -9.19 -17.70
N PHE A 30 2.50 -8.68 -16.47
CA PHE A 30 1.84 -9.25 -15.29
C PHE A 30 0.31 -9.27 -15.40
N THR A 31 -0.30 -8.42 -16.23
CA THR A 31 -1.75 -8.45 -16.49
C THR A 31 -2.20 -9.69 -17.25
N ALA A 32 -1.28 -10.42 -17.88
CA ALA A 32 -1.56 -11.72 -18.50
C ALA A 32 -1.18 -12.91 -17.60
N ASP A 33 -0.61 -12.67 -16.42
CA ASP A 33 -0.19 -13.71 -15.50
C ASP A 33 -1.35 -14.17 -14.60
N PRO A 34 -1.79 -15.43 -14.67
CA PRO A 34 -2.82 -15.97 -13.79
C PRO A 34 -2.48 -15.85 -12.30
N LEU A 35 -1.19 -15.92 -11.92
CA LEU A 35 -0.75 -15.80 -10.52
C LEU A 35 -0.95 -14.38 -9.97
N PHE A 36 -0.81 -13.36 -10.82
CA PHE A 36 -1.15 -11.99 -10.46
C PHE A 36 -2.64 -11.84 -10.14
N HIS A 37 -3.50 -12.42 -10.97
CA HIS A 37 -4.94 -12.40 -10.76
C HIS A 37 -5.39 -13.26 -9.57
N ALA A 38 -4.64 -14.31 -9.27
CA ALA A 38 -4.85 -15.15 -8.08
C ALA A 38 -4.31 -14.51 -6.78
N GLY A 39 -3.72 -13.30 -6.84
CA GLY A 39 -3.19 -12.60 -5.68
C GLY A 39 -1.95 -13.26 -5.07
N CYS A 40 -1.16 -13.98 -5.87
CA CYS A 40 0.06 -14.62 -5.39
C CYS A 40 1.19 -13.61 -5.17
N TYR A 41 1.15 -12.48 -5.83
CA TYR A 41 2.08 -11.36 -5.65
C TYR A 41 1.41 -10.03 -6.01
N TYR A 42 2.04 -8.93 -5.59
CA TYR A 42 1.67 -7.56 -5.92
C TYR A 42 2.86 -6.82 -6.55
N VAL A 43 2.62 -6.08 -7.63
CA VAL A 43 3.66 -5.30 -8.32
C VAL A 43 3.67 -3.88 -7.78
N GLN A 44 4.77 -3.46 -7.17
CA GLN A 44 4.93 -2.12 -6.61
C GLN A 44 6.39 -1.66 -6.66
N GLU A 45 6.61 -0.41 -6.30
CA GLU A 45 7.95 0.13 -6.10
C GLU A 45 8.61 -0.47 -4.87
N ALA A 46 9.91 -0.78 -4.98
CA ALA A 46 10.67 -1.29 -3.85
C ALA A 46 10.70 -0.28 -2.68
N SER A 47 10.75 1.02 -2.98
CA SER A 47 10.67 2.09 -1.96
C SER A 47 9.39 2.03 -1.12
N SER A 48 8.26 1.66 -1.71
CA SER A 48 6.99 1.51 -0.99
C SER A 48 7.03 0.40 0.06
N MET A 49 7.89 -0.61 -0.13
CA MET A 49 8.07 -1.71 0.81
C MET A 49 8.91 -1.32 2.05
N PHE A 50 9.52 -0.12 2.05
CA PHE A 50 10.32 0.34 3.18
C PHE A 50 9.49 0.50 4.47
N VAL A 51 8.18 0.63 4.37
CA VAL A 51 7.27 0.62 5.52
C VAL A 51 7.43 -0.63 6.41
N GLU A 52 7.89 -1.75 5.85
CA GLU A 52 8.19 -2.95 6.62
C GLU A 52 9.28 -2.73 7.68
N GLN A 53 10.24 -1.84 7.43
CA GLN A 53 11.28 -1.52 8.41
C GLN A 53 10.69 -0.78 9.62
N VAL A 54 9.70 0.09 9.39
CA VAL A 54 8.98 0.76 10.48
C VAL A 54 8.18 -0.27 11.29
N VAL A 55 7.47 -1.17 10.61
CA VAL A 55 6.75 -2.26 11.28
C VAL A 55 7.70 -3.11 12.12
N LYS A 56 8.82 -3.57 11.57
CA LYS A 56 9.81 -4.39 12.29
C LYS A 56 10.39 -3.70 13.53
N GLN A 57 10.54 -2.38 13.47
CA GLN A 57 11.15 -1.61 14.54
C GLN A 57 10.17 -1.32 15.69
N TYR A 58 8.90 -1.11 15.39
CA TYR A 58 7.94 -0.57 16.36
C TYR A 58 6.76 -1.49 16.67
N VAL A 59 6.54 -2.57 15.88
CA VAL A 59 5.38 -3.45 16.03
C VAL A 59 5.86 -4.87 16.33
N SER A 60 5.88 -5.25 17.61
CA SER A 60 6.29 -6.60 18.05
C SER A 60 5.12 -7.52 18.40
N GLU A 61 3.95 -6.95 18.67
CA GLU A 61 2.73 -7.65 19.08
C GLU A 61 1.60 -7.42 18.06
N PRO A 62 0.55 -8.25 18.05
CA PRO A 62 -0.63 -8.03 17.22
C PRO A 62 -1.25 -6.66 17.46
N VAL A 63 -1.55 -5.95 16.37
CA VAL A 63 -2.07 -4.58 16.39
C VAL A 63 -3.32 -4.40 15.55
N ARG A 64 -4.11 -3.40 15.89
CA ARG A 64 -5.15 -2.84 15.03
C ARG A 64 -4.52 -1.72 14.20
N ALA A 65 -4.30 -1.99 12.93
CA ALA A 65 -3.64 -1.05 12.02
C ALA A 65 -4.65 -0.35 11.11
N LEU A 66 -4.37 0.90 10.77
CA LEU A 66 -5.10 1.69 9.78
C LEU A 66 -4.15 2.15 8.69
N ASP A 67 -4.49 1.88 7.42
CA ASP A 67 -3.92 2.51 6.24
C ASP A 67 -4.95 3.55 5.75
N LEU A 68 -4.73 4.82 6.08
CA LEU A 68 -5.76 5.87 5.95
C LEU A 68 -5.97 6.34 4.50
N CYS A 69 -4.93 6.22 3.64
CA CYS A 69 -4.96 6.62 2.22
C CYS A 69 -4.48 5.45 1.34
N ALA A 70 -5.18 4.31 1.41
CA ALA A 70 -4.67 3.01 1.06
C ALA A 70 -4.59 2.69 -0.44
N ALA A 71 -5.44 3.31 -1.28
CA ALA A 71 -5.52 2.91 -2.69
C ALA A 71 -4.23 3.24 -3.48
N PRO A 72 -3.82 2.33 -4.35
CA PRO A 72 -4.53 1.15 -4.87
C PRO A 72 -4.35 -0.15 -4.05
N GLY A 73 -3.67 -0.14 -2.90
CA GLY A 73 -3.54 -1.29 -2.00
C GLY A 73 -2.14 -1.91 -1.91
N GLY A 74 -1.13 -1.31 -2.56
CA GLY A 74 0.25 -1.83 -2.51
C GLY A 74 0.84 -1.83 -1.10
N LYS A 75 0.70 -0.74 -0.35
CA LYS A 75 1.14 -0.66 1.05
C LYS A 75 0.26 -1.51 1.97
N SER A 76 -1.06 -1.53 1.76
CA SER A 76 -1.98 -2.39 2.52
C SER A 76 -1.65 -3.87 2.39
N THR A 77 -1.46 -4.39 1.17
CA THR A 77 -1.10 -5.80 0.96
C THR A 77 0.26 -6.13 1.55
N HIS A 78 1.20 -5.18 1.52
CA HIS A 78 2.51 -5.34 2.14
C HIS A 78 2.41 -5.34 3.67
N LEU A 79 1.63 -4.44 4.28
CA LEU A 79 1.35 -4.43 5.72
C LEU A 79 0.72 -5.75 6.18
N LEU A 80 -0.25 -6.29 5.42
CA LEU A 80 -0.88 -7.60 5.73
C LEU A 80 0.12 -8.76 5.75
N SER A 81 1.27 -8.61 5.11
CA SER A 81 2.35 -9.61 5.15
C SER A 81 3.38 -9.34 6.24
N ALA A 82 3.57 -8.08 6.62
CA ALA A 82 4.62 -7.63 7.54
C ALA A 82 4.15 -7.59 9.00
N LEU A 83 2.88 -7.30 9.25
CA LEU A 83 2.31 -7.21 10.59
C LEU A 83 2.32 -8.58 11.29
N PRO A 84 2.51 -8.61 12.62
CA PRO A 84 2.45 -9.83 13.42
C PRO A 84 1.12 -10.58 13.22
N GLN A 85 1.20 -11.91 13.33
CA GLN A 85 -0.01 -12.76 13.23
C GLN A 85 -1.02 -12.39 14.33
N GLY A 86 -2.28 -12.24 13.96
CA GLY A 86 -3.34 -11.78 14.87
C GLY A 86 -3.64 -10.28 14.75
N SER A 87 -2.83 -9.52 14.00
CA SER A 87 -3.14 -8.13 13.69
C SER A 87 -4.34 -8.01 12.74
N MET A 88 -5.05 -6.89 12.83
CA MET A 88 -6.13 -6.50 11.92
C MET A 88 -5.73 -5.24 11.16
N LEU A 89 -6.02 -5.17 9.86
CA LEU A 89 -5.79 -3.98 9.05
C LEU A 89 -7.11 -3.42 8.51
N VAL A 90 -7.35 -2.14 8.76
CA VAL A 90 -8.37 -1.34 8.08
C VAL A 90 -7.67 -0.54 6.99
N SER A 91 -8.12 -0.69 5.73
CA SER A 91 -7.59 0.04 4.57
C SER A 91 -8.68 0.97 4.05
N ASN A 92 -8.43 2.28 4.10
CA ASN A 92 -9.41 3.30 3.76
C ASN A 92 -9.05 4.05 2.47
N GLU A 93 -10.07 4.37 1.69
CA GLU A 93 -9.94 5.26 0.52
C GLU A 93 -11.28 6.00 0.29
N PRO A 94 -11.31 7.34 0.35
CA PRO A 94 -12.55 8.09 0.20
C PRO A 94 -13.11 8.09 -1.23
N MET A 95 -12.27 7.96 -2.26
CA MET A 95 -12.70 8.06 -3.66
C MET A 95 -13.30 6.73 -4.15
N PRO A 96 -14.58 6.70 -4.61
CA PRO A 96 -15.30 5.46 -4.90
C PRO A 96 -14.58 4.52 -5.86
N LEU A 97 -14.09 5.03 -6.99
CA LEU A 97 -13.39 4.20 -7.99
C LEU A 97 -12.06 3.65 -7.47
N ARG A 98 -11.32 4.43 -6.67
CA ARG A 98 -10.08 3.97 -6.06
C ARG A 98 -10.34 2.97 -4.94
N ALA A 99 -11.41 3.16 -4.16
CA ALA A 99 -11.82 2.23 -3.12
C ALA A 99 -12.22 0.86 -3.71
N GLN A 100 -12.86 0.84 -4.88
CA GLN A 100 -13.16 -0.41 -5.59
C GLN A 100 -11.87 -1.15 -5.97
N ILE A 101 -10.89 -0.47 -6.55
CA ILE A 101 -9.58 -1.06 -6.91
C ILE A 101 -8.86 -1.59 -5.65
N LEU A 102 -8.91 -0.82 -4.56
CA LEU A 102 -8.36 -1.25 -3.27
C LEU A 102 -9.03 -2.54 -2.79
N ALA A 103 -10.37 -2.58 -2.81
CA ALA A 103 -11.14 -3.76 -2.38
C ALA A 103 -10.80 -4.99 -3.22
N GLU A 104 -10.69 -4.85 -4.54
CA GLU A 104 -10.27 -5.94 -5.43
C GLU A 104 -8.88 -6.47 -5.07
N ASN A 105 -7.90 -5.59 -4.84
CA ASN A 105 -6.53 -5.97 -4.54
C ASN A 105 -6.42 -6.63 -3.16
N VAL A 106 -7.08 -6.09 -2.13
CA VAL A 106 -7.10 -6.66 -0.77
C VAL A 106 -7.82 -8.02 -0.78
N THR A 107 -8.93 -8.13 -1.51
CA THR A 107 -9.66 -9.40 -1.66
C THR A 107 -8.80 -10.46 -2.34
N LYS A 108 -8.12 -10.12 -3.45
CA LYS A 108 -7.18 -11.03 -4.13
C LYS A 108 -6.05 -11.47 -3.20
N TRP A 109 -5.56 -10.57 -2.35
CA TRP A 109 -4.52 -10.88 -1.37
C TRP A 109 -4.97 -11.97 -0.38
N GLY A 110 -6.26 -11.96 0.00
CA GLY A 110 -6.93 -13.07 0.70
C GLY A 110 -6.55 -13.19 2.17
N ASN A 111 -6.18 -12.10 2.84
CA ASN A 111 -6.00 -12.09 4.29
C ASN A 111 -7.35 -11.81 4.97
N PRO A 112 -7.89 -12.73 5.81
CA PRO A 112 -9.21 -12.56 6.43
C PRO A 112 -9.24 -11.46 7.50
N ALA A 113 -8.08 -11.04 8.03
CA ALA A 113 -7.98 -9.99 9.04
C ALA A 113 -7.85 -8.59 8.40
N SER A 114 -8.56 -8.35 7.29
CA SER A 114 -8.55 -7.08 6.56
C SER A 114 -9.97 -6.56 6.33
N VAL A 115 -10.14 -5.25 6.47
CA VAL A 115 -11.39 -4.53 6.21
C VAL A 115 -11.09 -3.37 5.25
N VAL A 116 -11.90 -3.20 4.21
CA VAL A 116 -11.81 -2.04 3.32
C VAL A 116 -12.96 -1.10 3.60
N THR A 117 -12.65 0.18 3.77
CA THR A 117 -13.61 1.24 4.04
C THR A 117 -13.54 2.35 2.99
N LYS A 118 -14.65 3.08 2.85
CA LYS A 118 -14.77 4.23 1.97
C LYS A 118 -15.29 5.42 2.77
N ASN A 119 -14.42 5.99 3.58
CA ASN A 119 -14.73 7.07 4.51
C ASN A 119 -13.79 8.25 4.31
N LEU A 120 -14.22 9.43 4.70
CA LEU A 120 -13.33 10.58 4.84
C LEU A 120 -12.39 10.37 6.03
N PRO A 121 -11.15 10.92 6.01
CA PRO A 121 -10.26 10.85 7.17
C PRO A 121 -10.89 11.35 8.47
N ALA A 122 -11.69 12.41 8.42
CA ALA A 122 -12.41 12.97 9.56
C ALA A 122 -13.38 11.98 10.24
N ASP A 123 -13.90 10.99 9.50
CA ASP A 123 -14.81 9.98 10.07
C ASP A 123 -14.10 9.08 11.09
N PHE A 124 -12.76 9.00 11.00
CA PHE A 124 -11.94 8.22 11.94
C PHE A 124 -11.65 8.97 13.25
N ALA A 125 -11.95 10.26 13.35
CA ALA A 125 -11.70 11.06 14.56
C ALA A 125 -12.47 10.55 15.80
N SER A 126 -13.54 9.80 15.60
CA SER A 126 -14.31 9.17 16.69
C SER A 126 -13.65 7.92 17.27
N PHE A 127 -12.69 7.31 16.57
CA PHE A 127 -11.98 6.10 16.99
C PHE A 127 -10.76 6.44 17.86
N LYS A 128 -11.00 7.12 18.98
CA LYS A 128 -9.93 7.49 19.92
C LYS A 128 -9.27 6.25 20.49
N ASP A 129 -7.94 6.20 20.44
CA ASP A 129 -7.12 5.12 20.99
C ASP A 129 -7.51 3.71 20.48
N PHE A 130 -8.17 3.63 19.32
CA PHE A 130 -8.59 2.35 18.75
C PHE A 130 -7.49 1.71 17.90
N PHE A 131 -6.76 2.50 17.12
CA PHE A 131 -5.68 2.00 16.27
C PHE A 131 -4.34 2.14 16.99
N ASP A 132 -3.58 1.06 16.98
CA ASP A 132 -2.23 1.00 17.57
C ASP A 132 -1.16 1.45 16.56
N PHE A 133 -1.46 1.33 15.27
CA PHE A 133 -0.57 1.72 14.16
C PHE A 133 -1.38 2.40 13.05
N ILE A 134 -0.93 3.56 12.60
CA ILE A 134 -1.58 4.30 11.50
C ILE A 134 -0.54 4.63 10.44
N LEU A 135 -0.79 4.20 9.20
CA LEU A 135 -0.05 4.60 8.02
C LEU A 135 -0.82 5.68 7.26
N VAL A 136 -0.16 6.79 6.97
CA VAL A 136 -0.72 7.87 6.15
C VAL A 136 0.20 8.12 4.95
N ASP A 137 -0.16 7.54 3.81
CA ASP A 137 0.46 7.83 2.51
C ASP A 137 -0.42 8.85 1.78
N ALA A 138 -0.38 10.08 2.29
CA ALA A 138 -1.27 11.15 1.85
C ALA A 138 -1.04 11.55 0.38
N PRO A 139 -2.08 12.01 -0.34
CA PRO A 139 -1.93 12.56 -1.67
C PRO A 139 -0.87 13.66 -1.72
N CYS A 140 -0.02 13.61 -2.73
CA CYS A 140 1.05 14.59 -2.97
C CYS A 140 1.01 15.11 -4.42
N SER A 141 1.86 16.08 -4.72
CA SER A 141 1.96 16.73 -6.03
C SER A 141 2.63 15.90 -7.13
N GLY A 142 3.06 14.69 -6.81
CA GLY A 142 3.44 13.68 -7.80
C GLY A 142 4.89 13.71 -8.27
N GLU A 143 5.80 14.43 -7.62
CA GLU A 143 7.23 14.52 -7.99
C GLU A 143 7.91 13.16 -8.06
N GLY A 144 7.49 12.21 -7.24
CA GLY A 144 7.97 10.83 -7.29
C GLY A 144 7.72 10.12 -8.63
N MET A 145 6.79 10.63 -9.45
CA MET A 145 6.48 10.11 -10.77
C MET A 145 7.36 10.67 -11.90
N PHE A 146 8.09 11.75 -11.68
CA PHE A 146 8.89 12.42 -12.73
C PHE A 146 9.85 11.49 -13.45
N ARG A 147 10.40 10.52 -12.73
CA ARG A 147 11.32 9.52 -13.30
C ARG A 147 10.63 8.55 -14.25
N LYS A 148 9.32 8.33 -14.11
CA LYS A 148 8.58 7.26 -14.80
C LYS A 148 7.63 7.78 -15.85
N GLU A 149 7.06 8.95 -15.61
CA GLU A 149 5.97 9.52 -16.41
C GLU A 149 6.32 10.98 -16.77
N PRO A 150 6.82 11.22 -17.99
CA PRO A 150 7.18 12.57 -18.44
C PRO A 150 6.02 13.57 -18.30
N LYS A 151 4.79 13.14 -18.52
CA LYS A 151 3.61 13.97 -18.37
C LYS A 151 3.42 14.49 -16.93
N ALA A 152 3.93 13.79 -15.92
CA ALA A 152 3.86 14.25 -14.55
C ALA A 152 4.64 15.55 -14.34
N VAL A 153 5.75 15.74 -15.07
CA VAL A 153 6.53 16.98 -15.05
C VAL A 153 5.74 18.11 -15.67
N GLU A 154 5.05 17.86 -16.79
CA GLU A 154 4.22 18.86 -17.49
C GLU A 154 2.99 19.30 -16.67
N GLN A 155 2.44 18.38 -15.88
CA GLN A 155 1.26 18.62 -15.03
C GLN A 155 1.62 19.26 -13.68
N TRP A 156 2.89 19.26 -13.30
CA TRP A 156 3.34 19.82 -12.03
C TRP A 156 3.21 21.34 -12.03
N SER A 157 2.77 21.90 -10.92
CA SER A 157 2.70 23.34 -10.70
C SER A 157 2.77 23.68 -9.22
N VAL A 158 3.21 24.89 -8.88
CA VAL A 158 3.24 25.38 -7.50
C VAL A 158 1.85 25.35 -6.88
N SER A 159 0.82 25.74 -7.63
CA SER A 159 -0.56 25.72 -7.16
C SER A 159 -1.04 24.29 -6.82
N ASN A 160 -0.59 23.28 -7.56
CA ASN A 160 -0.89 21.87 -7.24
C ASN A 160 -0.19 21.42 -5.95
N VAL A 161 1.05 21.86 -5.72
CA VAL A 161 1.78 21.62 -4.46
C VAL A 161 1.04 22.22 -3.27
N GLU A 162 0.62 23.50 -3.38
CA GLU A 162 -0.14 24.20 -2.33
C GLU A 162 -1.47 23.51 -2.04
N MET A 163 -2.22 23.14 -3.07
CA MET A 163 -3.48 22.39 -2.92
C MET A 163 -3.27 21.03 -2.23
N CYS A 164 -2.20 20.32 -2.56
CA CYS A 164 -1.88 19.05 -1.89
C CYS A 164 -1.49 19.28 -0.43
N ALA A 165 -0.73 20.34 -0.13
CA ALA A 165 -0.35 20.68 1.24
C ALA A 165 -1.58 21.02 2.11
N GLU A 166 -2.55 21.77 1.60
CA GLU A 166 -3.80 22.03 2.33
C GLU A 166 -4.58 20.73 2.58
N ARG A 167 -4.71 19.87 1.56
CA ARG A 167 -5.37 18.57 1.72
C ARG A 167 -4.68 17.69 2.76
N GLN A 168 -3.35 17.72 2.85
CA GLN A 168 -2.61 16.95 3.86
C GLN A 168 -2.86 17.46 5.28
N LYS A 169 -3.21 18.73 5.46
CA LYS A 169 -3.60 19.28 6.78
C LYS A 169 -4.99 18.83 7.21
N GLU A 170 -5.86 18.49 6.25
CA GLU A 170 -7.20 18.00 6.52
C GLU A 170 -7.24 16.49 6.82
N ILE A 171 -6.16 15.76 6.48
CA ILE A 171 -5.97 14.34 6.75
C ILE A 171 -5.38 14.12 8.14
#